data_97e57b89ecc9e00bf8751bf2fd60daf7
#
_entry.id   97e57b89ecc9e00bf8751bf2fd60daf7
#
_cell.length_a   1.000
_cell.length_b   1.000
_cell.length_c   1.000
_cell.angle_alpha   90.00
_cell.angle_beta   90.00
_cell.angle_gamma   90.00
#
_symmetry.space_group_name_H-M   'P 1'
#
loop_
_entity.id
_entity.type
_entity.pdbx_description
1 polymer ?
#
loop_
_entity_poly.entity_id
_entity_poly.type
_entity_poly.pdbx_seq_one_letter_code
_entity_poly.pdbx_strand_id
1 'polypeptide(L)'
;MLKLSHIKKGYNKKDVLIDVDYTFQEGNIYSLLGGAGAGRTTLFECICGDVPVDEGAIEIPPKAKIFYASKQSILPVYITGYEFISMLCDISDENIKPEAVFEKVGFSIGQRDKLIVDYTFEEKKLLQLASIYVINPYIILFDEPLDYCDNEYIEKFY
;
A
#
# COMPACT_ATOMS: atom_id res chain seq x y z
N MET A 1 3.94 4.35 16.25
CA MET A 1 3.56 3.04 16.82
C MET A 1 2.12 2.74 16.40
N LEU A 2 1.86 1.56 15.85
CA LEU A 2 0.51 1.03 15.58
C LEU A 2 0.23 -0.06 16.61
N LYS A 3 -0.91 0.01 17.30
CA LYS A 3 -1.31 -0.99 18.28
C LYS A 3 -2.67 -1.58 17.95
N LEU A 4 -2.75 -2.88 17.99
CA LEU A 4 -3.95 -3.68 17.86
C LEU A 4 -4.30 -4.26 19.24
N SER A 5 -5.55 -4.12 19.68
CA SER A 5 -6.02 -4.64 20.97
C SER A 5 -7.31 -5.40 20.78
N HIS A 6 -7.27 -6.71 21.00
CA HIS A 6 -8.41 -7.64 20.95
C HIS A 6 -9.23 -7.55 19.66
N ILE A 7 -8.56 -7.42 18.51
CA ILE A 7 -9.26 -7.24 17.22
C ILE A 7 -9.99 -8.51 16.83
N LYS A 8 -11.29 -8.37 16.60
CA LYS A 8 -12.14 -9.42 16.04
C LYS A 8 -12.83 -8.92 14.79
N LYS A 9 -12.93 -9.78 13.77
CA LYS A 9 -13.66 -9.54 12.53
C LYS A 9 -14.16 -10.83 11.94
N GLY A 10 -15.45 -10.86 11.62
CA GLY A 10 -16.08 -11.98 10.94
C GLY A 10 -16.94 -11.55 9.75
N TYR A 11 -17.23 -12.50 8.88
CA TYR A 11 -18.15 -12.36 7.75
C TYR A 11 -19.08 -13.57 7.69
N ASN A 12 -20.39 -13.34 7.53
CA ASN A 12 -21.37 -14.41 7.36
C ASN A 12 -21.25 -15.52 8.44
N LYS A 13 -21.12 -15.15 9.71
CA LYS A 13 -20.94 -16.04 10.86
C LYS A 13 -19.64 -16.87 10.86
N LYS A 14 -18.66 -16.47 10.07
CA LYS A 14 -17.32 -17.06 10.08
C LYS A 14 -16.32 -16.04 10.59
N ASP A 15 -15.65 -16.37 11.69
CA ASP A 15 -14.59 -15.53 12.24
C ASP A 15 -13.35 -15.58 11.33
N VAL A 16 -12.80 -14.42 11.05
CA VAL A 16 -11.58 -14.24 10.23
C VAL A 16 -10.44 -13.75 11.10
N LEU A 17 -10.69 -12.72 11.93
CA LEU A 17 -9.78 -12.28 12.98
C LEU A 17 -10.43 -12.62 14.32
N ILE A 18 -9.74 -13.42 15.17
CA ILE A 18 -10.40 -14.01 16.35
C ILE A 18 -10.06 -13.24 17.63
N ASP A 19 -8.84 -12.82 17.83
CA ASP A 19 -8.38 -12.04 18.99
C ASP A 19 -6.96 -11.59 18.71
N VAL A 20 -6.81 -10.57 17.85
CA VAL A 20 -5.48 -10.13 17.41
C VAL A 20 -5.00 -9.00 18.30
N ASP A 21 -3.93 -9.29 19.04
CA ASP A 21 -3.20 -8.35 19.87
C ASP A 21 -1.76 -8.22 19.38
N TYR A 22 -1.36 -7.01 18.99
CA TYR A 22 0.03 -6.75 18.64
C TYR A 22 0.35 -5.26 18.67
N THR A 23 1.63 -4.96 18.93
CA THR A 23 2.16 -3.60 18.86
C THR A 23 3.32 -3.54 17.87
N PHE A 24 3.11 -2.81 16.78
CA PHE A 24 4.12 -2.56 15.76
C PHE A 24 4.92 -1.31 16.14
N GLN A 25 6.23 -1.51 16.35
CA GLN A 25 7.15 -0.42 16.67
C GLN A 25 7.56 0.34 15.42
N GLU A 26 7.79 1.62 15.56
CA GLU A 26 8.29 2.48 14.49
C GLU A 26 9.71 2.06 14.06
N GLY A 27 10.01 2.24 12.77
CA GLY A 27 11.32 1.93 12.19
C GLY A 27 11.58 0.43 11.95
N ASN A 28 10.59 -0.44 12.17
CA ASN A 28 10.73 -1.87 11.94
C ASN A 28 9.90 -2.33 10.73
N ILE A 29 10.37 -3.38 10.09
CA ILE A 29 9.64 -4.10 9.04
C ILE A 29 9.08 -5.39 9.64
N TYR A 30 7.81 -5.66 9.38
CA TYR A 30 7.10 -6.84 9.87
C TYR A 30 6.54 -7.66 8.72
N SER A 31 6.61 -8.98 8.83
CA SER A 31 5.98 -9.89 7.88
C SER A 31 4.83 -10.63 8.54
N LEU A 32 3.65 -10.58 7.92
CA LEU A 32 2.49 -11.38 8.33
C LEU A 32 2.47 -12.69 7.55
N LEU A 33 2.76 -13.78 8.23
CA LEU A 33 2.80 -15.12 7.65
C LEU A 33 1.47 -15.84 7.89
N GLY A 34 1.01 -16.59 6.91
CA GLY A 34 -0.21 -17.39 7.01
C GLY A 34 -0.65 -17.94 5.66
N GLY A 35 -1.42 -19.03 5.68
CA GLY A 35 -2.00 -19.62 4.48
C GLY A 35 -3.05 -18.72 3.80
N ALA A 36 -3.54 -19.15 2.65
CA ALA A 36 -4.65 -18.48 1.99
C ALA A 36 -5.88 -18.40 2.92
N GLY A 37 -6.49 -17.22 3.01
CA GLY A 37 -7.64 -16.98 3.89
C GLY A 37 -7.31 -16.78 5.38
N ALA A 38 -6.03 -16.59 5.75
CA ALA A 38 -5.61 -16.33 7.14
C ALA A 38 -6.02 -14.94 7.67
N GLY A 39 -6.68 -14.11 6.87
CA GLY A 39 -7.19 -12.80 7.28
C GLY A 39 -6.21 -11.63 7.12
N ARG A 40 -5.07 -11.83 6.43
CA ARG A 40 -4.08 -10.76 6.23
C ARG A 40 -4.67 -9.51 5.57
N THR A 41 -5.33 -9.68 4.42
CA THR A 41 -6.04 -8.59 3.71
C THR A 41 -7.08 -7.92 4.60
N THR A 42 -7.90 -8.71 5.30
CA THR A 42 -8.90 -8.18 6.23
C THR A 42 -8.27 -7.35 7.35
N LEU A 43 -7.11 -7.78 7.88
CA LEU A 43 -6.39 -7.01 8.90
C LEU A 43 -5.90 -5.67 8.34
N PHE A 44 -5.35 -5.66 7.11
CA PHE A 44 -4.91 -4.43 6.46
C PHE A 44 -6.08 -3.47 6.18
N GLU A 45 -7.21 -3.98 5.67
CA GLU A 45 -8.43 -3.20 5.48
C GLU A 45 -8.97 -2.61 6.80
N CYS A 46 -8.90 -3.36 7.90
CA CYS A 46 -9.26 -2.84 9.22
C CYS A 46 -8.29 -1.74 9.68
N ILE A 47 -6.98 -1.90 9.47
CA ILE A 47 -5.98 -0.88 9.83
C ILE A 47 -6.17 0.40 9.02
N CYS A 48 -6.53 0.29 7.72
CA CYS A 48 -6.83 1.44 6.86
C CYS A 48 -8.16 2.13 7.22
N GLY A 49 -9.05 1.44 7.93
CA GLY A 49 -10.40 1.92 8.24
C GLY A 49 -11.40 1.67 7.12
N ASP A 50 -11.03 0.92 6.07
CA ASP A 50 -11.92 0.53 4.96
C ASP A 50 -13.00 -0.45 5.44
N VAL A 51 -12.65 -1.29 6.41
CA VAL A 51 -13.56 -2.25 7.06
C VAL A 51 -13.54 -2.04 8.56
N PRO A 52 -14.69 -1.81 9.22
CA PRO A 52 -14.73 -1.65 10.66
C PRO A 52 -14.45 -3.00 11.35
N VAL A 53 -13.74 -2.97 12.48
CA VAL A 53 -13.61 -4.11 13.38
C VAL A 53 -14.94 -4.39 14.08
N ASP A 54 -15.20 -5.65 14.40
CA ASP A 54 -16.42 -6.03 15.14
C ASP A 54 -16.21 -5.85 16.65
N GLU A 55 -15.00 -6.11 17.15
CA GLU A 55 -14.58 -5.85 18.53
C GLU A 55 -13.11 -5.43 18.55
N GLY A 56 -12.69 -4.81 19.65
CA GLY A 56 -11.32 -4.35 19.86
C GLY A 56 -11.08 -2.91 19.41
N ALA A 57 -9.82 -2.51 19.40
CA ALA A 57 -9.41 -1.16 19.02
C ALA A 57 -8.09 -1.14 18.25
N ILE A 58 -8.01 -0.27 17.25
CA ILE A 58 -6.80 0.03 16.47
C ILE A 58 -6.35 1.44 16.85
N GLU A 59 -5.17 1.54 17.43
CA GLU A 59 -4.57 2.82 17.83
C GLU A 59 -3.45 3.19 16.87
N ILE A 60 -3.59 4.35 16.21
CA ILE A 60 -2.63 4.91 15.25
C ILE A 60 -2.35 6.35 15.66
N PRO A 61 -1.13 6.88 15.50
CA PRO A 61 -0.83 8.26 15.81
C PRO A 61 -1.77 9.23 15.09
N PRO A 62 -2.24 10.30 15.74
CA PRO A 62 -3.11 11.29 15.12
C PRO A 62 -2.49 11.84 13.82
N LYS A 63 -3.28 11.92 12.75
CA LYS A 63 -2.87 12.39 11.42
C LYS A 63 -1.81 11.52 10.70
N ALA A 64 -1.53 10.31 11.19
CA ALA A 64 -0.63 9.40 10.49
C ALA A 64 -1.22 9.05 9.11
N LYS A 65 -0.44 9.28 8.06
CA LYS A 65 -0.78 8.85 6.70
C LYS A 65 -0.50 7.34 6.61
N ILE A 66 -1.46 6.58 6.09
CA ILE A 66 -1.32 5.14 5.81
C ILE A 66 -1.29 4.96 4.31
N PHE A 67 -0.34 4.21 3.82
CA PHE A 67 -0.31 3.76 2.43
C PHE A 67 -0.60 2.25 2.38
N TYR A 68 -1.65 1.87 1.69
CA TYR A 68 -2.02 0.47 1.47
C TYR A 68 -1.86 0.09 0.01
N ALA A 69 -0.83 -0.69 -0.28
CA ALA A 69 -0.62 -1.32 -1.57
C ALA A 69 -1.37 -2.67 -1.57
N SER A 70 -2.62 -2.63 -1.98
CA SER A 70 -3.46 -3.83 -2.11
C SER A 70 -2.94 -4.76 -3.22
N LYS A 71 -3.33 -6.03 -3.13
CA LYS A 71 -2.98 -7.05 -4.14
C LYS A 71 -3.33 -6.60 -5.56
N GLN A 72 -4.51 -6.02 -5.75
CA GLN A 72 -4.90 -5.38 -7.01
C GLN A 72 -4.71 -3.88 -6.89
N SER A 73 -3.84 -3.32 -7.74
CA SER A 73 -3.60 -1.88 -7.75
C SER A 73 -4.84 -1.10 -8.13
N ILE A 74 -5.36 -0.31 -7.21
CA ILE A 74 -6.47 0.61 -7.46
C ILE A 74 -5.86 1.93 -7.94
N LEU A 75 -5.80 2.12 -9.26
CA LEU A 75 -5.20 3.28 -9.91
C LEU A 75 -6.21 3.92 -10.87
N PRO A 76 -6.17 5.24 -11.08
CA PRO A 76 -7.00 5.92 -12.07
C PRO A 76 -6.49 5.57 -13.48
N VAL A 77 -7.23 4.71 -14.19
CA VAL A 77 -6.73 4.06 -15.41
C VAL A 77 -6.73 4.94 -16.67
N TYR A 78 -7.48 6.05 -16.69
CA TYR A 78 -7.65 6.91 -17.86
C TYR A 78 -6.79 8.18 -17.87
N ILE A 79 -5.79 8.24 -17.02
CA ILE A 79 -4.76 9.27 -17.00
C ILE A 79 -3.39 8.63 -17.17
N THR A 80 -2.38 9.45 -17.50
CA THR A 80 -1.00 8.98 -17.58
C THR A 80 -0.38 8.80 -16.19
N GLY A 81 0.67 8.00 -16.10
CA GLY A 81 1.45 7.91 -14.86
C GLY A 81 1.99 9.26 -14.42
N TYR A 82 2.41 10.11 -15.40
CA TYR A 82 2.89 11.45 -15.11
C TYR A 82 1.81 12.35 -14.50
N GLU A 83 0.62 12.38 -15.08
CA GLU A 83 -0.52 13.14 -14.55
C GLU A 83 -0.86 12.67 -13.12
N PHE A 84 -0.90 11.35 -12.89
CA PHE A 84 -1.20 10.79 -11.58
C PHE A 84 -0.18 11.23 -10.50
N ILE A 85 1.13 11.10 -10.77
CA ILE A 85 2.16 11.53 -9.83
C ILE A 85 2.16 13.05 -9.66
N SER A 86 1.92 13.83 -10.74
CA SER A 86 1.81 15.29 -10.65
C SER A 86 0.68 15.71 -9.72
N MET A 87 -0.50 15.08 -9.82
CA MET A 87 -1.63 15.36 -8.91
C MET A 87 -1.26 15.05 -7.44
N LEU A 88 -0.52 13.97 -7.18
CA LEU A 88 -0.04 13.67 -5.83
C LEU A 88 0.97 14.70 -5.33
N CYS A 89 1.88 15.16 -6.19
CA CYS A 89 2.85 16.21 -5.86
C CYS A 89 2.15 17.54 -5.52
N ASP A 90 1.10 17.90 -6.26
CA ASP A 90 0.35 19.14 -6.07
C ASP A 90 -0.40 19.20 -4.72
N ILE A 91 -0.81 18.04 -4.20
CA ILE A 91 -1.48 17.94 -2.89
C ILE A 91 -0.53 17.60 -1.74
N SER A 92 0.75 17.35 -2.04
CA SER A 92 1.77 17.09 -1.03
C SER A 92 2.21 18.38 -0.36
N ASP A 93 2.52 18.31 0.93
CA ASP A 93 3.13 19.42 1.68
C ASP A 93 4.61 19.65 1.29
N GLU A 94 5.20 18.73 0.55
CA GLU A 94 6.59 18.76 0.12
C GLU A 94 6.71 19.24 -1.33
N ASN A 95 7.72 20.07 -1.62
CA ASN A 95 7.99 20.55 -2.98
C ASN A 95 8.74 19.47 -3.79
N ILE A 96 8.04 18.40 -4.15
CA ILE A 96 8.56 17.27 -4.90
C ILE A 96 8.19 17.44 -6.38
N LYS A 97 9.17 17.25 -7.27
CA LYS A 97 8.94 17.27 -8.73
C LYS A 97 8.63 15.86 -9.23
N PRO A 98 7.60 15.67 -10.06
CA PRO A 98 7.24 14.37 -10.63
C PRO A 98 8.42 13.67 -11.31
N GLU A 99 9.27 14.42 -12.04
CA GLU A 99 10.44 13.88 -12.72
C GLU A 99 11.41 13.17 -11.75
N ALA A 100 11.67 13.79 -10.60
CA ALA A 100 12.56 13.21 -9.59
C ALA A 100 11.98 11.92 -8.98
N VAL A 101 10.66 11.81 -8.89
CA VAL A 101 9.99 10.60 -8.42
C VAL A 101 10.17 9.47 -9.43
N PHE A 102 9.93 9.74 -10.71
CA PHE A 102 10.10 8.75 -11.79
C PHE A 102 11.55 8.30 -11.95
N GLU A 103 12.51 9.19 -11.80
CA GLU A 103 13.93 8.85 -11.82
C GLU A 103 14.29 7.86 -10.71
N LYS A 104 13.77 8.07 -9.49
CA LYS A 104 13.97 7.16 -8.34
C LYS A 104 13.47 5.74 -8.57
N VAL A 105 12.32 5.58 -9.24
CA VAL A 105 11.72 4.26 -9.51
C VAL A 105 12.12 3.67 -10.86
N GLY A 106 12.95 4.39 -11.63
CA GLY A 106 13.45 3.91 -12.90
C GLY A 106 12.43 3.90 -14.05
N PHE A 107 11.39 4.74 -13.99
CA PHE A 107 10.47 4.92 -15.10
C PHE A 107 11.09 5.73 -16.24
N SER A 108 11.03 5.20 -17.44
CA SER A 108 11.38 5.95 -18.65
C SER A 108 10.30 6.98 -19.01
N ILE A 109 10.66 7.96 -19.86
CA ILE A 109 9.71 8.95 -20.37
C ILE A 109 8.53 8.25 -21.07
N GLY A 110 8.79 7.27 -21.94
CA GLY A 110 7.75 6.55 -22.65
C GLY A 110 6.78 5.77 -21.74
N GLN A 111 7.26 5.31 -20.59
CA GLN A 111 6.41 4.63 -19.61
C GLN A 111 5.52 5.63 -18.85
N ARG A 112 6.09 6.71 -18.32
CA ARG A 112 5.35 7.69 -17.53
C ARG A 112 4.26 8.42 -18.32
N ASP A 113 4.47 8.63 -19.62
CA ASP A 113 3.55 9.34 -20.50
C ASP A 113 2.46 8.43 -21.11
N LYS A 114 2.51 7.13 -20.84
CA LYS A 114 1.54 6.12 -21.24
C LYS A 114 0.33 6.14 -20.30
N LEU A 115 -0.86 5.85 -20.81
CA LEU A 115 -2.06 5.71 -19.96
C LEU A 115 -1.91 4.54 -18.99
N ILE A 116 -2.38 4.69 -17.76
CA ILE A 116 -2.29 3.65 -16.72
C ILE A 116 -3.08 2.40 -17.10
N VAL A 117 -4.13 2.51 -17.93
CA VAL A 117 -4.85 1.34 -18.47
C VAL A 117 -3.92 0.40 -19.23
N ASP A 118 -2.93 0.96 -19.95
CA ASP A 118 -1.97 0.23 -20.78
C ASP A 118 -0.73 -0.25 -20.02
N TYR A 119 -0.66 0.00 -18.71
CA TYR A 119 0.45 -0.45 -17.86
C TYR A 119 0.40 -1.96 -17.65
N THR A 120 1.57 -2.59 -17.68
CA THR A 120 1.72 -3.96 -17.17
C THR A 120 1.45 -4.01 -15.67
N PHE A 121 1.38 -5.21 -15.13
CA PHE A 121 1.20 -5.40 -13.70
C PHE A 121 2.37 -4.77 -12.90
N GLU A 122 3.60 -5.01 -13.36
CA GLU A 122 4.84 -4.48 -12.77
C GLU A 122 4.88 -2.96 -12.84
N GLU A 123 4.52 -2.36 -13.97
CA GLU A 123 4.46 -0.90 -14.13
C GLU A 123 3.44 -0.29 -13.14
N LYS A 124 2.30 -0.94 -12.91
CA LYS A 124 1.32 -0.51 -11.90
C LYS A 124 1.88 -0.60 -10.48
N LYS A 125 2.63 -1.65 -10.16
CA LYS A 125 3.29 -1.79 -8.86
C LYS A 125 4.38 -0.72 -8.67
N LEU A 126 5.19 -0.47 -9.69
CA LEU A 126 6.19 0.61 -9.65
C LEU A 126 5.54 1.98 -9.45
N LEU A 127 4.39 2.24 -10.09
CA LEU A 127 3.64 3.48 -9.89
C LEU A 127 3.10 3.61 -8.46
N GLN A 128 2.65 2.51 -7.85
CA GLN A 128 2.29 2.49 -6.43
C GLN A 128 3.49 2.82 -5.54
N LEU A 129 4.68 2.26 -5.82
CA LEU A 129 5.91 2.60 -5.10
C LEU A 129 6.30 4.07 -5.28
N ALA A 130 6.17 4.60 -6.50
CA ALA A 130 6.40 6.01 -6.79
C ALA A 130 5.51 6.91 -5.90
N SER A 131 4.25 6.51 -5.68
CA SER A 131 3.33 7.24 -4.82
C SER A 131 3.79 7.33 -3.37
N ILE A 132 4.50 6.32 -2.85
CA ILE A 132 5.02 6.31 -1.47
C ILE A 132 6.01 7.46 -1.26
N TYR A 133 6.87 7.76 -2.23
CA TYR A 133 7.83 8.86 -2.14
C TYR A 133 7.16 10.22 -2.04
N VAL A 134 5.98 10.37 -2.65
CA VAL A 134 5.22 11.63 -2.62
C VAL A 134 4.36 11.74 -1.37
N ILE A 135 3.68 10.65 -0.99
CA ILE A 135 2.76 10.63 0.15
C ILE A 135 3.51 10.69 1.48
N ASN A 136 4.74 10.16 1.52
CA ASN A 136 5.57 10.03 2.72
C ASN A 136 4.78 9.47 3.91
N PRO A 137 4.25 8.25 3.82
CA PRO A 137 3.34 7.69 4.81
C PRO A 137 4.08 7.27 6.08
N TYR A 138 3.39 7.33 7.22
CA TYR A 138 3.87 6.83 8.50
C TYR A 138 3.78 5.30 8.59
N ILE A 139 2.77 4.70 7.94
CA ILE A 139 2.56 3.26 7.87
C ILE A 139 2.45 2.85 6.41
N ILE A 140 3.19 1.82 6.03
CA ILE A 140 3.10 1.21 4.70
C ILE A 140 2.64 -0.24 4.89
N LEU A 141 1.56 -0.60 4.23
CA LEU A 141 1.01 -1.95 4.20
C LEU A 141 1.12 -2.50 2.79
N PHE A 142 1.82 -3.62 2.62
CA PHE A 142 1.92 -4.33 1.36
C PHE A 142 1.19 -5.67 1.43
N ASP A 143 0.15 -5.84 0.61
CA ASP A 143 -0.57 -7.11 0.47
C ASP A 143 -0.08 -7.85 -0.77
N GLU A 144 0.70 -8.90 -0.54
CA GLU A 144 1.29 -9.75 -1.57
C GLU A 144 2.06 -8.94 -2.65
N PRO A 145 3.05 -8.12 -2.27
CA PRO A 145 3.69 -7.16 -3.18
C PRO A 145 4.44 -7.80 -4.34
N LEU A 146 4.86 -9.06 -4.19
CA LEU A 146 5.68 -9.79 -5.16
C LEU A 146 4.88 -10.84 -5.95
N ASP A 147 3.58 -10.97 -5.70
CA ASP A 147 2.73 -11.87 -6.49
C ASP A 147 2.76 -11.46 -7.97
N TYR A 148 2.97 -12.43 -8.83
CA TYR A 148 3.06 -12.25 -10.29
C TYR A 148 4.25 -11.44 -10.80
N CYS A 149 5.24 -11.13 -9.95
CA CYS A 149 6.48 -10.47 -10.36
C CYS A 149 7.50 -11.50 -10.82
N ASP A 150 8.27 -11.17 -11.87
CA ASP A 150 9.41 -11.99 -12.28
C ASP A 150 10.64 -11.75 -11.38
N ASN A 151 11.67 -12.58 -11.55
CA ASN A 151 12.87 -12.49 -10.73
C ASN A 151 13.62 -11.16 -10.92
N GLU A 152 13.60 -10.58 -12.12
CA GLU A 152 14.25 -9.29 -12.40
C GLU A 152 13.59 -8.15 -11.65
N TYR A 153 12.26 -8.19 -11.52
CA TYR A 153 11.51 -7.22 -10.74
C TYR A 153 11.75 -7.38 -9.24
N ILE A 154 11.80 -8.63 -8.76
CA ILE A 154 12.08 -8.93 -7.34
C ILE A 154 13.43 -8.37 -6.92
N GLU A 155 14.47 -8.49 -7.77
CA GLU A 155 15.81 -7.93 -7.50
C GLU A 155 15.81 -6.39 -7.40
N LYS A 156 14.90 -5.70 -8.08
CA LYS A 156 14.75 -4.24 -7.97
C LYS A 156 14.04 -3.78 -6.69
N PHE A 157 13.37 -4.71 -6.01
CA PHE A 157 12.59 -4.43 -4.79
C PHE A 157 13.45 -4.48 -3.52
N TYR A 158 14.61 -5.14 -3.58
CA TYR A 158 15.58 -5.27 -2.50
C TYR A 158 16.77 -4.33 -2.70
#